data_9a01b1588cef9d9420172b913254eb3e
#
_entry.id   9a01b1588cef9d9420172b913254eb3e
#
_cell.length_a   1.000
_cell.length_b   1.000
_cell.length_c   1.000
_cell.angle_alpha   90.00
_cell.angle_beta   90.00
_cell.angle_gamma   90.00
#
_symmetry.space_group_name_H-M   'P 1'
#
loop_
_entity.id
_entity.type
_entity.pdbx_description
1 polymer ?
#
loop_
_entity_poly.entity_id
_entity_poly.type
_entity_poly.pdbx_seq_one_letter_code
_entity_poly.pdbx_strand_id
1 'polypeptide(L)'
;MKLGFIGFGGAGYGLAKGLKAAGLEDVYYHDRMQETPPYAEVIERHAAETGATRAETVRELLARVEVVISCVTGAMAVSVAEEAVPFLTASHLYVDVNTASPRVKETVAGIVDKTGAVFADAAMMGAIPTFLHRVPILASGGGAEQFQKCMQPYGMNIRVIGVTPGQASAIKMFRSIFMKGLLSLFIETLTATHRYGVDDMVLGSIAESLDGTPFLETARVQMTKGVVNAERMAHEMEEVIATLEELGVPAGMSRASRETLLRCAGFGLRKRFGGELPSTLAEVLRAMETPPG
;
A
#
# COMPACT_ATOMS: atom_id res chain seq x y z
N MET A 1 -2.43 13.77 25.57
CA MET A 1 -2.44 12.42 24.93
C MET A 1 -1.01 11.92 24.86
N LYS A 2 -0.77 10.71 25.31
CA LYS A 2 0.54 10.05 25.27
C LYS A 2 0.55 9.02 24.17
N LEU A 3 1.51 9.12 23.25
CA LEU A 3 1.64 8.28 22.06
C LEU A 3 2.87 7.39 22.15
N GLY A 4 2.70 6.10 21.87
CA GLY A 4 3.78 5.13 21.80
C GLY A 4 4.00 4.59 20.38
N PHE A 5 5.25 4.30 20.06
CA PHE A 5 5.62 3.57 18.84
C PHE A 5 6.25 2.23 19.20
N ILE A 6 5.75 1.14 18.63
CA ILE A 6 6.45 -0.14 18.59
C ILE A 6 7.12 -0.22 17.23
N GLY A 7 8.45 -0.13 17.23
CA GLY A 7 9.26 0.10 16.03
C GLY A 7 9.54 1.59 15.79
N PHE A 8 10.83 1.96 15.78
CA PHE A 8 11.29 3.34 15.63
C PHE A 8 12.29 3.52 14.48
N GLY A 9 12.12 2.68 13.46
CA GLY A 9 12.76 2.82 12.16
C GLY A 9 12.21 4.00 11.37
N GLY A 10 12.45 4.04 10.04
CA GLY A 10 12.11 5.20 9.20
C GLY A 10 10.65 5.66 9.28
N ALA A 11 9.67 4.74 9.43
CA ALA A 11 8.27 5.11 9.52
C ALA A 11 7.91 5.70 10.90
N GLY A 12 8.28 5.02 11.99
CA GLY A 12 8.03 5.52 13.36
C GLY A 12 8.70 6.87 13.60
N TYR A 13 9.98 6.99 13.22
CA TYR A 13 10.72 8.24 13.28
C TYR A 13 10.04 9.37 12.49
N GLY A 14 9.67 9.13 11.24
CA GLY A 14 9.08 10.18 10.41
C GLY A 14 7.73 10.66 10.91
N LEU A 15 6.89 9.73 11.42
CA LEU A 15 5.63 10.08 12.08
C LEU A 15 5.89 10.88 13.38
N ALA A 16 6.79 10.39 14.23
CA ALA A 16 7.14 11.05 15.48
C ALA A 16 7.69 12.46 15.25
N LYS A 17 8.61 12.65 14.30
CA LYS A 17 9.19 13.94 13.93
C LYS A 17 8.11 14.94 13.52
N GLY A 18 7.20 14.53 12.67
CA GLY A 18 6.13 15.40 12.23
C GLY A 18 5.11 15.73 13.34
N LEU A 19 4.76 14.74 14.17
CA LEU A 19 3.83 14.94 15.31
C LEU A 19 4.44 15.83 16.39
N LYS A 20 5.71 15.69 16.70
CA LYS A 20 6.44 16.59 17.63
C LYS A 20 6.44 18.02 17.12
N ALA A 21 6.70 18.22 15.82
CA ALA A 21 6.63 19.53 15.18
C ALA A 21 5.21 20.13 15.17
N ALA A 22 4.19 19.27 15.21
CA ALA A 22 2.78 19.67 15.33
C ALA A 22 2.31 19.90 16.80
N GLY A 23 3.22 19.82 17.78
CA GLY A 23 2.94 20.11 19.18
C GLY A 23 2.54 18.90 20.04
N LEU A 24 2.73 17.66 19.57
CA LEU A 24 2.56 16.49 20.42
C LEU A 24 3.81 16.31 21.32
N GLU A 25 3.70 16.57 22.59
CA GLU A 25 4.84 16.57 23.51
C GLU A 25 5.23 15.18 24.00
N ASP A 26 4.25 14.35 24.38
CA ASP A 26 4.45 13.04 24.99
C ASP A 26 4.54 11.92 23.94
N VAL A 27 5.73 11.69 23.43
CA VAL A 27 6.03 10.62 22.48
C VAL A 27 7.01 9.63 23.08
N TYR A 28 6.65 8.36 23.09
CA TYR A 28 7.44 7.24 23.60
C TYR A 28 7.71 6.24 22.47
N TYR A 29 8.77 5.45 22.59
CA TYR A 29 9.05 4.37 21.66
C TYR A 29 9.70 3.17 22.35
N HIS A 30 9.47 2.01 21.77
CA HIS A 30 10.23 0.79 21.99
C HIS A 30 10.57 0.18 20.63
N ASP A 31 11.83 -0.20 20.44
CA ASP A 31 12.26 -0.93 19.25
C ASP A 31 13.14 -2.12 19.69
N ARG A 32 12.80 -3.32 19.26
CA ARG A 32 13.55 -4.53 19.60
C ARG A 32 15.02 -4.48 19.18
N MET A 33 15.36 -3.63 18.20
CA MET A 33 16.70 -3.44 17.66
C MET A 33 17.46 -2.29 18.32
N GLN A 34 16.88 -1.65 19.34
CA GLN A 34 17.45 -0.45 19.99
C GLN A 34 18.80 -0.69 20.71
N GLU A 35 19.23 -1.95 20.84
CA GLU A 35 20.53 -2.34 21.40
C GLU A 35 21.38 -3.13 20.40
N THR A 36 20.90 -3.32 19.16
CA THR A 36 21.56 -4.16 18.15
C THR A 36 22.24 -3.32 17.08
N PRO A 37 23.57 -3.28 16.98
CA PRO A 37 24.27 -2.62 15.88
C PRO A 37 23.94 -3.25 14.51
N PRO A 38 23.88 -2.49 13.43
CA PRO A 38 24.04 -1.02 13.36
C PRO A 38 22.73 -0.24 13.64
N TYR A 39 21.63 -0.92 13.96
CA TYR A 39 20.30 -0.30 14.11
C TYR A 39 20.22 0.59 15.35
N ALA A 40 20.90 0.20 16.44
CA ALA A 40 20.92 0.95 17.70
C ALA A 40 21.30 2.42 17.47
N GLU A 41 22.37 2.69 16.75
CA GLU A 41 22.86 4.04 16.45
C GLU A 41 21.84 4.88 15.64
N VAL A 42 21.15 4.21 14.72
CA VAL A 42 20.12 4.86 13.89
C VAL A 42 18.90 5.24 14.75
N ILE A 43 18.46 4.32 15.60
CA ILE A 43 17.30 4.52 16.49
C ILE A 43 17.62 5.60 17.53
N GLU A 44 18.81 5.60 18.10
CA GLU A 44 19.25 6.60 19.07
C GLU A 44 19.30 8.01 18.44
N ARG A 45 19.81 8.14 17.22
CA ARG A 45 19.77 9.39 16.47
C ARG A 45 18.33 9.84 16.20
N HIS A 46 17.43 8.94 15.80
CA HIS A 46 16.01 9.24 15.61
C HIS A 46 15.36 9.75 16.90
N ALA A 47 15.68 9.14 18.04
CA ALA A 47 15.19 9.55 19.35
C ALA A 47 15.72 10.94 19.73
N ALA A 48 17.03 11.17 19.55
CA ALA A 48 17.64 12.48 19.83
C ALA A 48 17.03 13.61 18.97
N GLU A 49 16.80 13.37 17.67
CA GLU A 49 16.21 14.37 16.78
C GLU A 49 14.74 14.69 17.09
N THR A 50 13.99 13.73 17.63
CA THR A 50 12.56 13.87 17.89
C THR A 50 12.27 14.26 19.34
N GLY A 51 13.20 14.02 20.26
CA GLY A 51 12.94 14.10 21.70
C GLY A 51 11.95 13.05 22.19
N ALA A 52 11.83 11.92 21.49
CA ALA A 52 11.00 10.79 21.91
C ALA A 52 11.67 10.04 23.06
N THR A 53 10.87 9.64 24.05
CA THR A 53 11.37 8.94 25.25
C THR A 53 11.42 7.43 25.00
N ARG A 54 12.57 6.84 25.23
CA ARG A 54 12.77 5.37 25.13
C ARG A 54 12.02 4.65 26.25
N ALA A 55 11.39 3.54 25.89
CA ALA A 55 10.94 2.49 26.81
C ALA A 55 11.78 1.22 26.59
N GLU A 56 12.19 0.58 27.67
CA GLU A 56 13.05 -0.60 27.58
C GLU A 56 12.30 -1.84 27.09
N THR A 57 11.00 -1.90 27.34
CA THR A 57 10.14 -3.03 26.96
C THR A 57 8.79 -2.55 26.42
N VAL A 58 8.10 -3.42 25.67
CA VAL A 58 6.69 -3.20 25.26
C VAL A 58 5.80 -2.98 26.48
N ARG A 59 6.03 -3.70 27.58
CA ARG A 59 5.31 -3.52 28.86
C ARG A 59 5.43 -2.08 29.39
N GLU A 60 6.65 -1.56 29.44
CA GLU A 60 6.92 -0.21 29.92
C GLU A 60 6.28 0.83 28.98
N LEU A 61 6.37 0.64 27.68
CA LEU A 61 5.74 1.50 26.70
C LEU A 61 4.22 1.59 26.93
N LEU A 62 3.55 0.43 26.96
CA LEU A 62 2.10 0.37 27.11
C LEU A 62 1.61 0.89 28.47
N ALA A 63 2.39 0.79 29.53
CA ALA A 63 2.06 1.37 30.82
C ALA A 63 2.05 2.91 30.83
N ARG A 64 2.60 3.57 29.79
CA ARG A 64 2.75 5.04 29.70
C ARG A 64 1.82 5.71 28.73
N VAL A 65 1.22 4.98 27.78
CA VAL A 65 0.53 5.55 26.61
C VAL A 65 -0.91 5.08 26.51
N GLU A 66 -1.76 5.89 25.85
CA GLU A 66 -3.13 5.54 25.52
C GLU A 66 -3.26 5.06 24.06
N VAL A 67 -2.42 5.62 23.18
CA VAL A 67 -2.38 5.25 21.76
C VAL A 67 -1.03 4.65 21.45
N VAL A 68 -1.03 3.47 20.85
CA VAL A 68 0.18 2.79 20.39
C VAL A 68 0.12 2.53 18.89
N ILE A 69 1.16 2.95 18.19
CA ILE A 69 1.30 2.75 16.73
C ILE A 69 2.38 1.69 16.49
N SER A 70 1.98 0.55 15.92
CA SER A 70 2.91 -0.48 15.46
C SER A 70 3.48 -0.10 14.09
N CYS A 71 4.81 0.10 14.05
CA CYS A 71 5.60 0.54 12.88
C CYS A 71 6.74 -0.42 12.58
N VAL A 72 6.47 -1.71 12.47
CA VAL A 72 7.43 -2.77 12.17
C VAL A 72 7.30 -3.26 10.73
N THR A 73 8.02 -4.31 10.36
CA THR A 73 7.78 -4.97 9.07
C THR A 73 6.48 -5.78 9.10
N GLY A 74 5.81 -5.93 7.94
CA GLY A 74 4.56 -6.69 7.86
C GLY A 74 4.68 -8.13 8.36
N ALA A 75 5.85 -8.75 8.20
CA ALA A 75 6.14 -10.10 8.71
C ALA A 75 6.14 -10.18 10.25
N MET A 76 6.40 -9.07 10.93
CA MET A 76 6.45 -9.00 12.39
C MET A 76 5.14 -8.54 13.03
N ALA A 77 4.14 -8.13 12.24
CA ALA A 77 2.91 -7.52 12.75
C ALA A 77 2.18 -8.41 13.78
N VAL A 78 2.05 -9.71 13.49
CA VAL A 78 1.37 -10.68 14.38
C VAL A 78 2.17 -10.88 15.66
N SER A 79 3.46 -11.20 15.56
CA SER A 79 4.30 -11.48 16.75
C SER A 79 4.42 -10.28 17.68
N VAL A 80 4.45 -9.06 17.15
CA VAL A 80 4.48 -7.83 17.95
C VAL A 80 3.13 -7.59 18.64
N ALA A 81 2.02 -7.89 17.99
CA ALA A 81 0.71 -7.83 18.64
C ALA A 81 0.58 -8.87 19.76
N GLU A 82 1.05 -10.11 19.55
CA GLU A 82 1.09 -11.16 20.57
C GLU A 82 1.92 -10.75 21.79
N GLU A 83 3.08 -10.13 21.56
CA GLU A 83 3.94 -9.60 22.64
C GLU A 83 3.24 -8.48 23.43
N ALA A 84 2.42 -7.66 22.76
CA ALA A 84 1.69 -6.56 23.40
C ALA A 84 0.48 -7.02 24.24
N VAL A 85 -0.16 -8.14 23.88
CA VAL A 85 -1.40 -8.66 24.49
C VAL A 85 -1.39 -8.66 26.02
N PRO A 86 -0.35 -9.16 26.72
CA PRO A 86 -0.35 -9.21 28.19
C PRO A 86 -0.45 -7.84 28.89
N PHE A 87 -0.23 -6.76 28.14
CA PHE A 87 -0.12 -5.40 28.66
C PHE A 87 -1.17 -4.45 28.05
N LEU A 88 -1.89 -4.90 27.02
CA LEU A 88 -3.01 -4.15 26.45
C LEU A 88 -4.24 -4.23 27.34
N THR A 89 -4.98 -3.13 27.40
CA THR A 89 -6.24 -3.02 28.17
C THR A 89 -7.26 -2.23 27.36
N ALA A 90 -8.50 -2.16 27.83
CA ALA A 90 -9.58 -1.41 27.20
C ALA A 90 -9.31 0.12 27.08
N SER A 91 -8.28 0.65 27.76
CA SER A 91 -7.87 2.04 27.61
C SER A 91 -6.95 2.28 26.41
N HIS A 92 -6.48 1.23 25.75
CA HIS A 92 -5.55 1.37 24.64
C HIS A 92 -6.25 1.40 23.27
N LEU A 93 -5.75 2.25 22.41
CA LEU A 93 -5.97 2.22 20.96
C LEU A 93 -4.70 1.67 20.30
N TYR A 94 -4.81 0.46 19.72
CA TYR A 94 -3.72 -0.17 18.97
C TYR A 94 -3.88 0.12 17.48
N VAL A 95 -2.95 0.87 16.91
CA VAL A 95 -2.94 1.25 15.49
C VAL A 95 -1.84 0.48 14.77
N ASP A 96 -2.18 -0.27 13.75
CA ASP A 96 -1.22 -1.01 12.95
C ASP A 96 -1.01 -0.32 11.59
N VAL A 97 0.13 0.37 11.41
CA VAL A 97 0.52 1.01 10.14
C VAL A 97 1.39 0.13 9.24
N ASN A 98 1.65 -1.11 9.65
CA ASN A 98 2.51 -2.03 8.93
C ASN A 98 1.94 -2.35 7.54
N THR A 99 2.81 -2.51 6.56
CA THR A 99 2.41 -2.98 5.23
C THR A 99 2.26 -4.51 5.26
N ALA A 100 1.05 -4.98 5.48
CA ALA A 100 0.69 -6.38 5.57
C ALA A 100 -0.60 -6.70 4.80
N SER A 101 -0.87 -7.98 4.55
CA SER A 101 -2.10 -8.40 3.87
C SER A 101 -3.34 -8.15 4.73
N PRO A 102 -4.55 -8.02 4.13
CA PRO A 102 -5.79 -7.90 4.88
C PRO A 102 -5.94 -8.99 5.95
N ARG A 103 -5.64 -10.24 5.60
CA ARG A 103 -5.70 -11.38 6.51
C ARG A 103 -4.79 -11.22 7.75
N VAL A 104 -3.60 -10.68 7.57
CA VAL A 104 -2.69 -10.38 8.70
C VAL A 104 -3.32 -9.32 9.61
N LYS A 105 -3.96 -8.29 9.04
CA LYS A 105 -4.64 -7.24 9.82
C LYS A 105 -5.85 -7.79 10.59
N GLU A 106 -6.64 -8.68 9.97
CA GLU A 106 -7.73 -9.40 10.64
C GLU A 106 -7.21 -10.26 11.80
N THR A 107 -6.09 -10.94 11.59
CA THR A 107 -5.43 -11.73 12.65
C THR A 107 -5.00 -10.84 13.81
N VAL A 108 -4.32 -9.73 13.53
CA VAL A 108 -3.88 -8.76 14.56
C VAL A 108 -5.08 -8.18 15.31
N ALA A 109 -6.15 -7.80 14.60
CA ALA A 109 -7.38 -7.32 15.20
C ALA A 109 -7.95 -8.35 16.19
N GLY A 110 -8.10 -9.61 15.76
CA GLY A 110 -8.61 -10.68 16.63
C GLY A 110 -7.72 -11.03 17.84
N ILE A 111 -6.41 -10.70 17.76
CA ILE A 111 -5.49 -10.80 18.88
C ILE A 111 -5.73 -9.65 19.87
N VAL A 112 -5.80 -8.42 19.36
CA VAL A 112 -5.98 -7.19 20.16
C VAL A 112 -7.36 -7.15 20.84
N ASP A 113 -8.42 -7.52 20.13
CA ASP A 113 -9.80 -7.50 20.61
C ASP A 113 -10.01 -8.34 21.89
N LYS A 114 -9.22 -9.42 22.06
CA LYS A 114 -9.28 -10.27 23.27
C LYS A 114 -8.86 -9.54 24.55
N THR A 115 -8.16 -8.42 24.43
CA THR A 115 -7.69 -7.61 25.57
C THR A 115 -8.69 -6.52 25.98
N GLY A 116 -9.71 -6.29 25.18
CA GLY A 116 -10.61 -5.15 25.27
C GLY A 116 -10.07 -3.85 24.67
N ALA A 117 -8.82 -3.82 24.21
CA ALA A 117 -8.25 -2.70 23.46
C ALA A 117 -8.92 -2.57 22.09
N VAL A 118 -8.92 -1.37 21.52
CA VAL A 118 -9.55 -1.11 20.22
C VAL A 118 -8.49 -1.13 19.13
N PHE A 119 -8.78 -1.80 18.01
CA PHE A 119 -7.85 -1.94 16.89
C PHE A 119 -8.18 -1.03 15.71
N ALA A 120 -7.14 -0.41 15.12
CA ALA A 120 -7.22 0.30 13.84
C ALA A 120 -6.17 -0.22 12.85
N ASP A 121 -6.63 -0.72 11.69
CA ASP A 121 -5.79 -0.93 10.51
C ASP A 121 -5.59 0.39 9.79
N ALA A 122 -4.35 0.84 9.67
CA ALA A 122 -3.98 2.13 9.08
C ALA A 122 -3.00 1.95 7.93
N ALA A 123 -3.46 2.19 6.71
CA ALA A 123 -2.65 2.06 5.50
C ALA A 123 -2.12 3.42 5.04
N MET A 124 -0.83 3.65 5.18
CA MET A 124 -0.15 4.84 4.66
C MET A 124 -0.07 4.80 3.14
N MET A 125 -0.62 5.81 2.46
CA MET A 125 -0.78 5.86 1.00
C MET A 125 0.25 6.75 0.28
N GLY A 126 1.32 7.12 0.98
CA GLY A 126 2.40 7.96 0.45
C GLY A 126 3.75 7.66 1.10
N ALA A 127 4.76 8.43 0.73
CA ALA A 127 6.12 8.31 1.25
C ALA A 127 6.29 9.14 2.54
N ILE A 128 6.68 8.50 3.63
CA ILE A 128 6.94 9.17 4.92
C ILE A 128 7.99 10.28 4.81
N PRO A 129 9.14 10.10 4.13
CA PRO A 129 10.13 11.18 4.03
C PRO A 129 9.58 12.48 3.42
N THR A 130 8.59 12.38 2.53
CA THR A 130 7.98 13.54 1.87
C THR A 130 6.92 14.22 2.74
N PHE A 131 6.08 13.42 3.41
CA PHE A 131 4.87 13.93 4.06
C PHE A 131 4.93 13.89 5.59
N LEU A 132 5.90 13.17 6.18
CA LEU A 132 5.99 12.90 7.60
C LEU A 132 4.62 12.41 8.15
N HIS A 133 4.12 12.97 9.25
CA HIS A 133 2.82 12.65 9.85
C HIS A 133 1.60 13.04 9.00
N ARG A 134 1.80 13.89 7.97
CA ARG A 134 0.72 14.30 7.02
C ARG A 134 0.55 13.34 5.86
N VAL A 135 1.26 12.23 5.85
CA VAL A 135 1.06 11.18 4.84
C VAL A 135 -0.42 10.79 4.79
N PRO A 136 -1.04 10.70 3.59
CA PRO A 136 -2.42 10.23 3.51
C PRO A 136 -2.55 8.82 4.08
N ILE A 137 -3.50 8.63 5.00
CA ILE A 137 -3.77 7.36 5.66
C ILE A 137 -5.21 6.97 5.43
N LEU A 138 -5.45 5.75 4.97
CA LEU A 138 -6.75 5.10 5.04
C LEU A 138 -6.81 4.31 6.34
N ALA A 139 -7.90 4.42 7.09
CA ALA A 139 -8.09 3.69 8.33
C ALA A 139 -9.37 2.86 8.31
N SER A 140 -9.31 1.63 8.85
CA SER A 140 -10.44 0.73 9.02
C SER A 140 -10.33 -0.04 10.34
N GLY A 141 -11.41 -0.69 10.77
CA GLY A 141 -11.49 -1.37 12.07
C GLY A 141 -12.20 -0.54 13.11
N GLY A 142 -12.53 -1.16 14.25
CA GLY A 142 -13.31 -0.54 15.34
C GLY A 142 -12.67 0.72 15.93
N GLY A 143 -11.34 0.85 15.86
CA GLY A 143 -10.57 2.00 16.36
C GLY A 143 -10.32 3.12 15.34
N ALA A 144 -10.77 2.98 14.09
CA ALA A 144 -10.41 3.90 13.01
C ALA A 144 -10.90 5.34 13.27
N GLU A 145 -12.14 5.52 13.74
CA GLU A 145 -12.69 6.82 14.07
C GLU A 145 -11.97 7.45 15.27
N GLN A 146 -11.67 6.64 16.29
CA GLN A 146 -10.92 7.10 17.47
C GLN A 146 -9.52 7.54 17.05
N PHE A 147 -8.84 6.79 16.18
CA PHE A 147 -7.53 7.15 15.63
C PHE A 147 -7.59 8.50 14.89
N GLN A 148 -8.55 8.67 14.00
CA GLN A 148 -8.75 9.92 13.28
C GLN A 148 -8.97 11.09 14.26
N LYS A 149 -9.90 10.93 15.21
CA LYS A 149 -10.26 11.96 16.19
C LYS A 149 -9.06 12.37 17.07
N CYS A 150 -8.29 11.40 17.55
CA CYS A 150 -7.12 11.65 18.39
C CYS A 150 -5.99 12.39 17.65
N MET A 151 -5.82 12.12 16.36
CA MET A 151 -4.71 12.64 15.56
C MET A 151 -5.05 13.89 14.75
N GLN A 152 -6.33 14.20 14.57
CA GLN A 152 -6.79 15.40 13.86
C GLN A 152 -6.20 16.70 14.40
N PRO A 153 -6.09 16.91 15.75
CA PRO A 153 -5.49 18.14 16.30
C PRO A 153 -4.04 18.37 15.89
N TYR A 154 -3.34 17.29 15.55
CA TYR A 154 -1.93 17.31 15.11
C TYR A 154 -1.78 17.31 13.58
N GLY A 155 -2.87 17.42 12.84
CA GLY A 155 -2.84 17.57 11.38
C GLY A 155 -2.54 16.29 10.61
N MET A 156 -2.72 15.10 11.19
CA MET A 156 -2.63 13.85 10.43
C MET A 156 -3.77 13.77 9.40
N ASN A 157 -3.46 13.31 8.20
CA ASN A 157 -4.41 13.16 7.11
C ASN A 157 -4.99 11.73 7.09
N ILE A 158 -5.99 11.50 7.94
CA ILE A 158 -6.63 10.18 8.11
C ILE A 158 -8.04 10.20 7.53
N ARG A 159 -8.34 9.23 6.66
CA ARG A 159 -9.68 8.98 6.12
C ARG A 159 -10.17 7.61 6.60
N VAL A 160 -11.24 7.61 7.37
CA VAL A 160 -11.94 6.37 7.77
C VAL A 160 -12.72 5.84 6.57
N ILE A 161 -12.58 4.54 6.29
CA ILE A 161 -13.21 3.89 5.13
C ILE A 161 -14.15 2.74 5.52
N GLY A 162 -14.17 2.33 6.78
CA GLY A 162 -15.07 1.28 7.28
C GLY A 162 -14.63 0.74 8.63
N VAL A 163 -15.45 -0.15 9.16
CA VAL A 163 -15.28 -0.77 10.49
C VAL A 163 -14.63 -2.15 10.44
N THR A 164 -14.43 -2.70 9.26
CA THR A 164 -13.85 -4.04 9.12
C THR A 164 -12.33 -3.95 9.03
N PRO A 165 -11.56 -4.61 9.93
CA PRO A 165 -10.11 -4.67 9.84
C PRO A 165 -9.66 -5.25 8.49
N GLY A 166 -8.56 -4.76 7.95
CA GLY A 166 -8.01 -5.22 6.68
C GLY A 166 -8.52 -4.46 5.43
N GLN A 167 -9.62 -3.70 5.51
CA GLN A 167 -10.13 -2.95 4.36
C GLN A 167 -9.15 -1.88 3.87
N ALA A 168 -8.53 -1.13 4.78
CA ALA A 168 -7.53 -0.12 4.42
C ALA A 168 -6.30 -0.76 3.75
N SER A 169 -5.82 -1.85 4.32
CA SER A 169 -4.71 -2.62 3.76
C SER A 169 -5.05 -3.26 2.42
N ALA A 170 -6.28 -3.74 2.21
CA ALA A 170 -6.74 -4.26 0.92
C ALA A 170 -6.63 -3.21 -0.19
N ILE A 171 -7.13 -1.99 0.05
CA ILE A 171 -7.03 -0.89 -0.92
C ILE A 171 -5.57 -0.59 -1.26
N LYS A 172 -4.69 -0.53 -0.26
CA LYS A 172 -3.25 -0.33 -0.47
C LYS A 172 -2.63 -1.46 -1.30
N MET A 173 -2.97 -2.73 -1.00
CA MET A 173 -2.45 -3.88 -1.74
C MET A 173 -2.91 -3.84 -3.21
N PHE A 174 -4.19 -3.63 -3.47
CA PHE A 174 -4.71 -3.57 -4.83
C PHE A 174 -4.14 -2.39 -5.62
N ARG A 175 -4.03 -1.21 -4.98
CA ARG A 175 -3.34 -0.08 -5.61
C ARG A 175 -1.88 -0.40 -5.95
N SER A 176 -1.21 -1.21 -5.14
CA SER A 176 0.18 -1.60 -5.37
C SER A 176 0.37 -2.45 -6.62
N ILE A 177 -0.65 -3.21 -7.05
CA ILE A 177 -0.62 -3.94 -8.33
C ILE A 177 -0.36 -2.94 -9.47
N PHE A 178 -1.17 -1.87 -9.52
CA PHE A 178 -1.04 -0.86 -10.55
C PHE A 178 0.27 -0.06 -10.45
N MET A 179 0.58 0.47 -9.27
CA MET A 179 1.74 1.38 -9.11
C MET A 179 3.08 0.69 -9.35
N LYS A 180 3.22 -0.57 -8.93
CA LYS A 180 4.44 -1.35 -9.15
C LYS A 180 4.49 -1.93 -10.56
N GLY A 181 3.34 -2.32 -11.09
CA GLY A 181 3.21 -2.71 -12.50
C GLY A 181 3.62 -1.59 -13.43
N LEU A 182 3.14 -0.37 -13.19
CA LEU A 182 3.51 0.81 -13.98
C LEU A 182 5.03 1.08 -13.93
N LEU A 183 5.66 0.99 -12.75
CA LEU A 183 7.12 1.12 -12.64
C LEU A 183 7.83 0.04 -13.46
N SER A 184 7.36 -1.21 -13.40
CA SER A 184 7.95 -2.32 -14.15
C SER A 184 7.78 -2.14 -15.67
N LEU A 185 6.63 -1.60 -16.11
CA LEU A 185 6.42 -1.22 -17.51
C LEU A 185 7.40 -0.13 -17.94
N PHE A 186 7.61 0.93 -17.14
CA PHE A 186 8.60 1.95 -17.45
C PHE A 186 10.02 1.37 -17.55
N ILE A 187 10.41 0.48 -16.64
CA ILE A 187 11.73 -0.14 -16.67
C ILE A 187 11.94 -0.93 -17.97
N GLU A 188 11.00 -1.79 -18.36
CA GLU A 188 11.12 -2.58 -19.59
C GLU A 188 11.08 -1.69 -20.84
N THR A 189 10.11 -0.77 -20.92
CA THR A 189 9.95 0.13 -22.06
C THR A 189 11.18 1.03 -22.23
N LEU A 190 11.63 1.72 -21.18
CA LEU A 190 12.75 2.66 -21.28
C LEU A 190 14.10 1.96 -21.50
N THR A 191 14.26 0.74 -20.98
CA THR A 191 15.45 -0.05 -21.31
C THR A 191 15.51 -0.42 -22.79
N ALA A 192 14.38 -0.80 -23.37
CA ALA A 192 14.29 -1.13 -24.79
C ALA A 192 14.50 0.09 -25.69
N THR A 193 13.76 1.17 -25.43
CA THR A 193 13.83 2.41 -26.22
C THR A 193 15.21 3.05 -26.17
N HIS A 194 15.88 3.00 -25.01
CA HIS A 194 17.23 3.48 -24.85
C HIS A 194 18.24 2.68 -25.70
N ARG A 195 18.13 1.36 -25.70
CA ARG A 195 18.98 0.51 -26.55
C ARG A 195 18.75 0.72 -28.04
N TYR A 196 17.53 1.05 -28.42
CA TYR A 196 17.17 1.32 -29.82
C TYR A 196 17.44 2.78 -30.24
N GLY A 197 17.57 3.72 -29.26
CA GLY A 197 17.86 5.13 -29.51
C GLY A 197 16.61 5.99 -29.83
N VAL A 198 15.44 5.65 -29.24
CA VAL A 198 14.14 6.32 -29.51
C VAL A 198 13.38 6.75 -28.26
N ASP A 199 14.07 6.97 -27.13
CA ASP A 199 13.51 7.22 -25.81
C ASP A 199 12.47 8.34 -25.81
N ASP A 200 12.88 9.54 -26.26
CA ASP A 200 12.02 10.74 -26.24
C ASP A 200 10.81 10.59 -27.14
N MET A 201 10.97 9.92 -28.29
CA MET A 201 9.86 9.71 -29.23
C MET A 201 8.79 8.80 -28.64
N VAL A 202 9.19 7.71 -27.98
CA VAL A 202 8.24 6.76 -27.38
C VAL A 202 7.58 7.37 -26.15
N LEU A 203 8.34 8.04 -25.28
CA LEU A 203 7.76 8.76 -24.12
C LEU A 203 6.79 9.85 -24.55
N GLY A 204 7.14 10.65 -25.57
CA GLY A 204 6.26 11.67 -26.12
C GLY A 204 4.94 11.10 -26.64
N SER A 205 5.01 9.99 -27.40
CA SER A 205 3.81 9.31 -27.91
C SER A 205 2.93 8.71 -26.80
N ILE A 206 3.53 8.18 -25.75
CA ILE A 206 2.78 7.69 -24.58
C ILE A 206 2.10 8.87 -23.86
N ALA A 207 2.82 9.97 -23.66
CA ALA A 207 2.30 11.17 -23.02
C ALA A 207 1.11 11.74 -23.82
N GLU A 208 1.24 11.90 -25.14
CA GLU A 208 0.13 12.34 -26.00
C GLU A 208 -1.12 11.47 -25.88
N SER A 209 -0.92 10.15 -25.67
CA SER A 209 -2.04 9.20 -25.50
C SER A 209 -2.71 9.28 -24.13
N LEU A 210 -2.00 9.70 -23.08
CA LEU A 210 -2.47 9.63 -21.70
C LEU A 210 -2.81 11.01 -21.10
N ASP A 211 -2.06 12.05 -21.40
CA ASP A 211 -2.19 13.35 -20.71
C ASP A 211 -3.49 14.08 -21.01
N GLY A 212 -4.08 13.83 -22.18
CA GLY A 212 -5.33 14.48 -22.61
C GLY A 212 -6.61 13.89 -21.99
N THR A 213 -6.50 12.77 -21.26
CA THR A 213 -7.68 12.03 -20.76
C THR A 213 -7.57 11.78 -19.26
N PRO A 214 -8.59 12.14 -18.44
CA PRO A 214 -8.58 11.82 -17.01
C PRO A 214 -8.35 10.34 -16.76
N PHE A 215 -7.53 10.00 -15.74
CA PHE A 215 -7.13 8.62 -15.43
C PHE A 215 -8.32 7.64 -15.32
N LEU A 216 -9.43 8.05 -14.70
CA LEU A 216 -10.62 7.19 -14.55
C LEU A 216 -11.25 6.87 -15.90
N GLU A 217 -11.25 7.82 -16.83
CA GLU A 217 -11.75 7.62 -18.19
C GLU A 217 -10.80 6.73 -19.00
N THR A 218 -9.49 6.94 -18.87
CA THR A 218 -8.48 6.05 -19.46
C THR A 218 -8.70 4.60 -18.99
N ALA A 219 -8.87 4.38 -17.69
CA ALA A 219 -9.11 3.06 -17.14
C ALA A 219 -10.41 2.44 -17.69
N ARG A 220 -11.49 3.22 -17.80
CA ARG A 220 -12.77 2.79 -18.37
C ARG A 220 -12.61 2.38 -19.84
N VAL A 221 -11.99 3.21 -20.64
CA VAL A 221 -11.79 2.95 -22.08
C VAL A 221 -10.92 1.72 -22.30
N GLN A 222 -9.80 1.59 -21.58
CA GLN A 222 -8.92 0.43 -21.68
C GLN A 222 -9.65 -0.88 -21.31
N MET A 223 -10.44 -0.87 -20.24
CA MET A 223 -11.16 -2.07 -19.82
C MET A 223 -12.36 -2.40 -20.73
N THR A 224 -13.07 -1.42 -21.28
CA THR A 224 -14.24 -1.69 -22.14
C THR A 224 -13.84 -2.04 -23.57
N LYS A 225 -12.83 -1.37 -24.14
CA LYS A 225 -12.35 -1.62 -25.51
C LYS A 225 -11.25 -2.69 -25.56
N GLY A 226 -10.29 -2.63 -24.63
CA GLY A 226 -9.13 -3.52 -24.62
C GLY A 226 -9.51 -4.98 -24.46
N VAL A 227 -10.33 -5.31 -23.46
CA VAL A 227 -10.68 -6.72 -23.16
C VAL A 227 -11.48 -7.39 -24.29
N VAL A 228 -12.29 -6.64 -25.05
CA VAL A 228 -13.03 -7.16 -26.21
C VAL A 228 -12.09 -7.48 -27.38
N ASN A 229 -10.93 -6.82 -27.46
CA ASN A 229 -9.91 -7.00 -28.48
C ASN A 229 -8.67 -7.77 -27.97
N ALA A 230 -8.78 -8.40 -26.82
CA ALA A 230 -7.65 -9.00 -26.11
C ALA A 230 -6.88 -10.03 -26.94
N GLU A 231 -7.56 -10.86 -27.74
CA GLU A 231 -6.93 -11.87 -28.60
C GLU A 231 -5.99 -11.22 -29.63
N ARG A 232 -6.44 -10.19 -30.35
CA ARG A 232 -5.61 -9.47 -31.31
C ARG A 232 -4.40 -8.82 -30.62
N MET A 233 -4.64 -8.16 -29.50
CA MET A 233 -3.57 -7.50 -28.73
C MET A 233 -2.55 -8.51 -28.19
N ALA A 234 -2.96 -9.75 -27.86
CA ALA A 234 -2.05 -10.80 -27.43
C ALA A 234 -1.09 -11.24 -28.55
N HIS A 235 -1.58 -11.33 -29.78
CA HIS A 235 -0.72 -11.62 -30.94
C HIS A 235 0.25 -10.46 -31.25
N GLU A 236 -0.19 -9.20 -31.10
CA GLU A 236 0.71 -8.05 -31.26
C GLU A 236 1.85 -8.07 -30.23
N MET A 237 1.60 -8.56 -29.03
CA MET A 237 2.65 -8.72 -28.00
C MET A 237 3.71 -9.79 -28.37
N GLU A 238 3.44 -10.71 -29.29
CA GLU A 238 4.45 -11.67 -29.77
C GLU A 238 5.59 -10.96 -30.51
N GLU A 239 5.25 -10.00 -31.37
CA GLU A 239 6.22 -9.18 -32.08
C GLU A 239 7.01 -8.27 -31.13
N VAL A 240 6.34 -7.71 -30.11
CA VAL A 240 7.01 -6.93 -29.07
C VAL A 240 8.04 -7.78 -28.32
N ILE A 241 7.68 -9.00 -27.93
CA ILE A 241 8.57 -9.93 -27.22
C ILE A 241 9.77 -10.28 -28.09
N ALA A 242 9.55 -10.63 -29.37
CA ALA A 242 10.62 -10.95 -30.30
C ALA A 242 11.60 -9.77 -30.46
N THR A 243 11.08 -8.55 -30.61
CA THR A 243 11.91 -7.34 -30.71
C THR A 243 12.76 -7.11 -29.45
N LEU A 244 12.20 -7.33 -28.26
CA LEU A 244 12.93 -7.20 -26.98
C LEU A 244 14.05 -8.25 -26.88
N GLU A 245 13.79 -9.48 -27.31
CA GLU A 245 14.78 -10.57 -27.32
C GLU A 245 15.94 -10.27 -28.28
N GLU A 246 15.66 -9.77 -29.48
CA GLU A 246 16.69 -9.32 -30.43
C GLU A 246 17.57 -8.20 -29.84
N LEU A 247 16.99 -7.30 -29.07
CA LEU A 247 17.70 -6.25 -28.37
C LEU A 247 18.42 -6.73 -27.10
N GLY A 248 18.25 -7.99 -26.69
CA GLY A 248 18.76 -8.53 -25.43
C GLY A 248 18.15 -7.88 -24.18
N VAL A 249 16.90 -7.38 -24.29
CA VAL A 249 16.14 -6.82 -23.16
C VAL A 249 15.22 -7.91 -22.59
N PRO A 250 15.22 -8.13 -21.26
CA PRO A 250 14.27 -9.05 -20.65
C PRO A 250 12.82 -8.62 -20.88
N ALA A 251 11.99 -9.49 -21.49
CA ALA A 251 10.60 -9.23 -21.87
C ALA A 251 9.60 -9.69 -20.79
N GLY A 252 9.88 -9.46 -19.52
CA GLY A 252 9.08 -9.99 -18.41
C GLY A 252 7.66 -9.42 -18.36
N MET A 253 7.51 -8.11 -18.51
CA MET A 253 6.21 -7.45 -18.49
C MET A 253 5.42 -7.71 -19.77
N SER A 254 6.09 -7.72 -20.93
CA SER A 254 5.47 -8.03 -22.23
C SER A 254 4.92 -9.46 -22.25
N ARG A 255 5.64 -10.44 -21.71
CA ARG A 255 5.14 -11.82 -21.57
C ARG A 255 3.95 -11.93 -20.62
N ALA A 256 4.01 -11.27 -19.45
CA ALA A 256 2.90 -11.23 -18.49
C ALA A 256 1.66 -10.53 -19.08
N SER A 257 1.86 -9.48 -19.86
CA SER A 257 0.78 -8.79 -20.59
C SER A 257 0.13 -9.70 -21.61
N ARG A 258 0.91 -10.39 -22.45
CA ARG A 258 0.40 -11.37 -23.42
C ARG A 258 -0.42 -12.47 -22.74
N GLU A 259 0.10 -13.08 -21.70
CA GLU A 259 -0.60 -14.11 -20.93
C GLU A 259 -1.93 -13.62 -20.36
N THR A 260 -1.94 -12.39 -19.82
CA THR A 260 -3.14 -11.78 -19.28
C THR A 260 -4.19 -11.53 -20.38
N LEU A 261 -3.77 -11.05 -21.55
CA LEU A 261 -4.64 -10.83 -22.70
C LEU A 261 -5.21 -12.15 -23.23
N LEU A 262 -4.43 -13.22 -23.30
CA LEU A 262 -4.92 -14.55 -23.69
C LEU A 262 -5.97 -15.08 -22.70
N ARG A 263 -5.76 -14.90 -21.39
CA ARG A 263 -6.78 -15.24 -20.39
C ARG A 263 -8.05 -14.41 -20.57
N CYS A 264 -7.92 -13.11 -20.88
CA CYS A 264 -9.08 -12.25 -21.18
C CYS A 264 -9.82 -12.72 -22.43
N ALA A 265 -9.11 -13.11 -23.51
CA ALA A 265 -9.70 -13.68 -24.72
C ALA A 265 -10.51 -14.94 -24.42
N GLY A 266 -10.02 -15.79 -23.51
CA GLY A 266 -10.71 -17.00 -23.05
C GLY A 266 -12.09 -16.78 -22.45
N PHE A 267 -12.41 -15.57 -21.95
CA PHE A 267 -13.76 -15.25 -21.48
C PHE A 267 -14.77 -15.06 -22.63
N GLY A 268 -14.33 -14.96 -23.88
CA GLY A 268 -15.20 -14.79 -25.03
C GLY A 268 -16.04 -13.52 -25.01
N LEU A 269 -15.53 -12.45 -24.41
CA LEU A 269 -16.28 -11.21 -24.12
C LEU A 269 -16.86 -10.57 -25.37
N ARG A 270 -16.16 -10.62 -26.50
CA ARG A 270 -16.68 -10.09 -27.78
C ARG A 270 -17.98 -10.77 -28.20
N LYS A 271 -18.07 -12.09 -28.03
CA LYS A 271 -19.30 -12.86 -28.32
C LYS A 271 -20.38 -12.60 -27.30
N ARG A 272 -20.00 -12.55 -26.01
CA ARG A 272 -20.94 -12.28 -24.91
C ARG A 272 -21.65 -10.92 -25.01
N PHE A 273 -20.95 -9.91 -25.51
CA PHE A 273 -21.50 -8.58 -25.77
C PHE A 273 -22.07 -8.40 -27.18
N GLY A 274 -22.28 -9.50 -27.93
CA GLY A 274 -22.89 -9.47 -29.28
C GLY A 274 -22.08 -8.67 -30.31
N GLY A 275 -20.78 -8.48 -30.08
CA GLY A 275 -19.91 -7.65 -30.92
C GLY A 275 -19.87 -6.16 -30.52
N GLU A 276 -20.77 -5.72 -29.64
CA GLU A 276 -20.82 -4.36 -29.10
C GLU A 276 -19.79 -4.19 -27.97
N LEU A 277 -19.48 -2.92 -27.62
CA LEU A 277 -18.61 -2.60 -26.50
C LEU A 277 -19.43 -2.54 -25.20
N PRO A 278 -18.95 -3.12 -24.08
CA PRO A 278 -19.58 -2.94 -22.79
C PRO A 278 -19.57 -1.46 -22.37
N SER A 279 -20.66 -1.02 -21.73
CA SER A 279 -20.86 0.38 -21.38
C SER A 279 -20.12 0.78 -20.10
N THR A 280 -19.91 -0.19 -19.19
CA THR A 280 -19.35 0.05 -17.85
C THR A 280 -18.28 -0.96 -17.45
N LEU A 281 -17.39 -0.54 -16.54
CA LEU A 281 -16.43 -1.44 -15.90
C LEU A 281 -17.12 -2.60 -15.17
N ALA A 282 -18.25 -2.34 -14.52
CA ALA A 282 -18.98 -3.35 -13.74
C ALA A 282 -19.53 -4.48 -14.63
N GLU A 283 -19.96 -4.16 -15.86
CA GLU A 283 -20.38 -5.19 -16.84
C GLU A 283 -19.23 -6.09 -17.24
N VAL A 284 -18.06 -5.50 -17.54
CA VAL A 284 -16.85 -6.27 -17.87
C VAL A 284 -16.44 -7.19 -16.74
N LEU A 285 -16.32 -6.63 -15.52
CA LEU A 285 -15.87 -7.40 -14.36
C LEU A 285 -16.82 -8.57 -14.05
N ARG A 286 -18.13 -8.35 -14.06
CA ARG A 286 -19.12 -9.43 -13.89
C ARG A 286 -19.02 -10.50 -14.98
N ALA A 287 -18.79 -10.10 -16.22
CA ALA A 287 -18.61 -11.04 -17.32
C ALA A 287 -17.35 -11.88 -17.18
N MET A 288 -16.29 -11.35 -16.55
CA MET A 288 -15.05 -12.06 -16.27
C MET A 288 -15.12 -12.99 -15.04
N GLU A 289 -16.05 -12.77 -14.10
CA GLU A 289 -16.29 -13.67 -12.96
C GLU A 289 -16.92 -14.99 -13.37
N THR A 290 -17.63 -15.01 -14.49
CA THR A 290 -18.33 -16.21 -14.96
C THR A 290 -17.49 -16.90 -16.04
N PRO A 291 -17.02 -18.14 -15.83
CA PRO A 291 -16.29 -18.88 -16.85
C PRO A 291 -17.11 -18.97 -18.16
N PRO A 292 -16.46 -19.05 -19.34
CA PRO A 292 -17.16 -19.37 -20.57
C PRO A 292 -17.82 -20.74 -20.42
N GLY A 293 -19.12 -20.83 -20.75
CA GLY A 293 -19.86 -22.10 -20.79
C GLY A 293 -19.39 -23.00 -21.94
#